data_8780b40a2fd6bff124f8fa943e05b30c
#
_entry.id   8780b40a2fd6bff124f8fa943e05b30c
#
_cell.length_a   1.000
_cell.length_b   1.000
_cell.length_c   1.000
_cell.angle_alpha   90.00
_cell.angle_beta   90.00
_cell.angle_gamma   90.00
#
_symmetry.space_group_name_H-M   'P 1'
#
loop_
_entity.id
_entity.type
_entity.pdbx_description
1 polymer ?
#
loop_
_entity_poly.entity_id
_entity_poly.type
_entity_poly.pdbx_seq_one_letter_code
_entity_poly.pdbx_strand_id
1 'polypeptide(L)'
;MRKWRELFAVSQITLAEKMQLSSSAVISDYESGRRESPGARFIRRFVLSLLQIDEEKGSRFIREFAKLTSSPSMAIIDLREFPIPARLEYLCKAIQGEIVACPDKYVKEVNGYTVVDAKKAVETLSGLEYAQLFGATTERALVFTNVDAGSLPMMIVRVSSLKPRVVVFHRTRPDEYAIKLAEYEQIPLIYSAAPSLEQLVKSLRKLYRIALRIKLGRRMRPPPKISA
;
A
#
# COMPACT_ATOMS: atom_id res chain seq x y z
N MET A 1 8.75 0.32 -25.75
CA MET A 1 9.67 0.96 -24.78
C MET A 1 9.68 2.48 -24.95
N ARG A 2 9.93 3.01 -26.16
CA ARG A 2 10.01 4.45 -26.46
C ARG A 2 8.84 5.27 -25.90
N LYS A 3 7.59 4.88 -26.18
CA LYS A 3 6.39 5.59 -25.69
C LYS A 3 6.37 5.74 -24.16
N TRP A 4 6.76 4.71 -23.42
CA TRP A 4 6.82 4.76 -21.95
C TRP A 4 7.89 5.72 -21.46
N ARG A 5 9.09 5.67 -22.04
CA ARG A 5 10.16 6.60 -21.66
C ARG A 5 9.77 8.07 -21.92
N GLU A 6 9.14 8.34 -23.08
CA GLU A 6 8.66 9.67 -23.44
C GLU A 6 7.54 10.16 -22.50
N LEU A 7 6.61 9.27 -22.10
CA LEU A 7 5.58 9.58 -21.11
C LEU A 7 6.17 10.02 -19.75
N PHE A 8 7.26 9.39 -19.32
CA PHE A 8 7.97 9.76 -18.11
C PHE A 8 8.90 10.97 -18.29
N ALA A 9 8.96 11.55 -19.48
CA ALA A 9 9.87 12.64 -19.84
C ALA A 9 11.35 12.34 -19.45
N VAL A 10 11.81 11.13 -19.78
CA VAL A 10 13.16 10.64 -19.45
C VAL A 10 13.98 10.49 -20.74
N SER A 11 15.22 11.00 -20.74
CA SER A 11 16.13 10.80 -21.86
C SER A 11 16.68 9.36 -21.91
N GLN A 12 17.12 8.91 -23.09
CA GLN A 12 17.79 7.60 -23.21
C GLN A 12 19.06 7.52 -22.35
N ILE A 13 19.78 8.63 -22.21
CA ILE A 13 21.01 8.73 -21.42
C ILE A 13 20.68 8.56 -19.94
N THR A 14 19.80 9.36 -19.41
CA THR A 14 19.38 9.28 -17.99
C THR A 14 18.83 7.91 -17.62
N LEU A 15 18.07 7.29 -18.53
CA LEU A 15 17.54 5.96 -18.31
C LEU A 15 18.65 4.90 -18.33
N ALA A 16 19.62 5.00 -19.25
CA ALA A 16 20.75 4.08 -19.32
C ALA A 16 21.62 4.14 -18.06
N GLU A 17 21.88 5.35 -17.57
CA GLU A 17 22.60 5.57 -16.30
C GLU A 17 21.86 4.92 -15.12
N LYS A 18 20.55 5.18 -15.00
CA LYS A 18 19.73 4.58 -13.92
C LYS A 18 19.65 3.05 -14.02
N MET A 19 19.61 2.54 -15.22
CA MET A 19 19.70 1.11 -15.51
C MET A 19 21.13 0.56 -15.38
N GLN A 20 22.14 1.36 -15.08
CA GLN A 20 23.56 0.96 -15.03
C GLN A 20 23.98 0.20 -16.32
N LEU A 21 23.58 0.70 -17.47
CA LEU A 21 24.00 0.20 -18.77
C LEU A 21 25.32 0.86 -19.19
N SER A 22 26.16 0.14 -19.93
CA SER A 22 27.41 0.66 -20.45
C SER A 22 27.21 1.80 -21.48
N SER A 23 26.06 1.86 -22.13
CA SER A 23 25.72 2.88 -23.13
C SER A 23 24.21 3.02 -23.33
N SER A 24 23.75 4.24 -23.67
CA SER A 24 22.38 4.50 -24.10
C SER A 24 22.04 3.85 -25.45
N ALA A 25 23.03 3.44 -26.23
CA ALA A 25 22.82 2.73 -27.49
C ALA A 25 21.98 1.46 -27.33
N VAL A 26 22.10 0.77 -26.19
CA VAL A 26 21.30 -0.43 -25.89
C VAL A 26 19.79 -0.08 -25.88
N ILE A 27 19.41 1.05 -25.29
CA ILE A 27 18.02 1.50 -25.26
C ILE A 27 17.58 1.93 -26.67
N SER A 28 18.42 2.69 -27.37
CA SER A 28 18.19 3.11 -28.74
C SER A 28 17.96 1.93 -29.69
N ASP A 29 18.71 0.85 -29.55
CA ASP A 29 18.59 -0.37 -30.36
C ASP A 29 17.22 -1.06 -30.15
N TYR A 30 16.76 -1.15 -28.92
CA TYR A 30 15.43 -1.68 -28.62
C TYR A 30 14.31 -0.73 -29.10
N GLU A 31 14.49 0.57 -28.99
CA GLU A 31 13.49 1.56 -29.40
C GLU A 31 13.36 1.72 -30.92
N SER A 32 14.44 1.46 -31.64
CA SER A 32 14.48 1.48 -33.11
C SER A 32 14.13 0.14 -33.77
N GLY A 33 13.97 -0.93 -32.97
CA GLY A 33 13.71 -2.27 -33.48
C GLY A 33 14.97 -2.99 -34.02
N ARG A 34 16.17 -2.44 -33.85
CA ARG A 34 17.41 -3.13 -34.20
C ARG A 34 17.67 -4.39 -33.35
N ARG A 35 17.12 -4.41 -32.13
CA ARG A 35 17.05 -5.59 -31.28
C ARG A 35 15.62 -6.04 -31.15
N GLU A 36 15.34 -7.31 -31.41
CA GLU A 36 13.98 -7.81 -31.52
C GLU A 36 13.23 -7.79 -30.18
N SER A 37 13.63 -8.51 -29.17
CA SER A 37 12.85 -8.61 -27.94
C SER A 37 13.71 -8.48 -26.68
N PRO A 38 13.43 -7.49 -25.83
CA PRO A 38 14.06 -7.44 -24.52
C PRO A 38 13.47 -8.54 -23.62
N GLY A 39 14.35 -9.34 -23.02
CA GLY A 39 13.92 -10.36 -22.06
C GLY A 39 13.24 -9.73 -20.82
N ALA A 40 12.43 -10.53 -20.12
CA ALA A 40 11.64 -10.09 -18.96
C ALA A 40 12.48 -9.38 -17.87
N ARG A 41 13.73 -9.81 -17.65
CA ARG A 41 14.65 -9.16 -16.71
C ARG A 41 14.98 -7.73 -17.14
N PHE A 42 15.19 -7.48 -18.43
CA PHE A 42 15.47 -6.16 -18.97
C PHE A 42 14.25 -5.25 -18.85
N ILE A 43 13.05 -5.75 -19.23
CA ILE A 43 11.79 -5.01 -19.11
C ILE A 43 11.53 -4.63 -17.65
N ARG A 44 11.69 -5.56 -16.72
CA ARG A 44 11.53 -5.28 -15.29
C ARG A 44 12.47 -4.17 -14.81
N ARG A 45 13.74 -4.23 -15.21
CA ARG A 45 14.74 -3.20 -14.85
C ARG A 45 14.40 -1.85 -15.46
N PHE A 46 13.95 -1.82 -16.72
CA PHE A 46 13.48 -0.64 -17.43
C PHE A 46 12.32 0.03 -16.67
N VAL A 47 11.27 -0.72 -16.34
CA VAL A 47 10.11 -0.17 -15.62
C VAL A 47 10.49 0.35 -14.25
N LEU A 48 11.27 -0.41 -13.47
CA LEU A 48 11.72 0.01 -12.13
C LEU A 48 12.56 1.28 -12.20
N SER A 49 13.42 1.42 -13.21
CA SER A 49 14.25 2.62 -13.39
C SER A 49 13.41 3.85 -13.73
N LEU A 50 12.37 3.72 -14.57
CA LEU A 50 11.44 4.82 -14.86
C LEU A 50 10.70 5.28 -13.61
N LEU A 51 10.18 4.33 -12.80
CA LEU A 51 9.49 4.63 -11.55
C LEU A 51 10.39 5.33 -10.53
N GLN A 52 11.65 4.87 -10.41
CA GLN A 52 12.63 5.53 -9.53
C GLN A 52 12.96 6.95 -9.96
N ILE A 53 13.14 7.19 -11.26
CA ILE A 53 13.39 8.53 -11.79
C ILE A 53 12.19 9.44 -11.54
N ASP A 54 10.96 8.95 -11.71
CA ASP A 54 9.75 9.72 -11.41
C ASP A 54 9.63 10.01 -9.91
N GLU A 55 9.95 9.05 -9.05
CA GLU A 55 9.96 9.23 -7.59
C GLU A 55 10.96 10.32 -7.16
N GLU A 56 12.15 10.33 -7.75
CA GLU A 56 13.19 11.36 -7.52
C GLU A 56 12.74 12.75 -7.99
N LYS A 57 11.93 12.82 -9.06
CA LYS A 57 11.30 14.03 -9.59
C LYS A 57 10.00 14.42 -8.86
N GLY A 58 9.67 13.73 -7.75
CA GLY A 58 8.50 14.00 -6.92
C GLY A 58 7.24 13.27 -7.39
N SER A 59 7.36 12.13 -8.08
CA SER A 59 6.25 11.26 -8.53
C SER A 59 5.21 12.00 -9.39
N ARG A 60 5.66 12.89 -10.26
CA ARG A 60 4.79 13.76 -11.05
C ARG A 60 3.96 12.94 -12.04
N PHE A 61 4.59 12.06 -12.80
CA PHE A 61 3.92 11.25 -13.81
C PHE A 61 2.90 10.31 -13.17
N ILE A 62 3.28 9.59 -12.12
CA ILE A 62 2.38 8.64 -11.43
C ILE A 62 1.16 9.37 -10.88
N ARG A 63 1.32 10.57 -10.30
CA ARG A 63 0.19 11.37 -9.81
C ARG A 63 -0.73 11.88 -10.94
N GLU A 64 -0.17 12.31 -12.04
CA GLU A 64 -0.94 12.76 -13.22
C GLU A 64 -1.68 11.58 -13.86
N PHE A 65 -1.00 10.46 -14.04
CA PHE A 65 -1.60 9.24 -14.58
C PHE A 65 -2.74 8.71 -13.69
N ALA A 66 -2.56 8.74 -12.37
CA ALA A 66 -3.60 8.37 -11.41
C ALA A 66 -4.86 9.25 -11.53
N LYS A 67 -4.72 10.55 -11.82
CA LYS A 67 -5.86 11.44 -12.09
C LYS A 67 -6.61 11.06 -13.38
N LEU A 68 -5.88 10.69 -14.43
CA LEU A 68 -6.47 10.35 -15.72
C LEU A 68 -7.22 9.01 -15.72
N THR A 69 -6.82 8.08 -14.88
CA THR A 69 -7.42 6.73 -14.82
C THR A 69 -8.64 6.66 -13.93
N SER A 70 -9.15 7.79 -13.41
CA SER A 70 -10.25 7.83 -12.41
C SER A 70 -10.03 6.82 -11.29
N SER A 71 -8.77 6.66 -10.94
CA SER A 71 -8.32 5.56 -10.09
C SER A 71 -8.82 5.76 -8.65
N PRO A 72 -9.25 4.72 -7.97
CA PRO A 72 -9.57 4.72 -6.54
C PRO A 72 -8.45 5.24 -5.66
N SER A 73 -7.28 5.50 -6.24
CA SER A 73 -6.17 6.20 -5.59
C SER A 73 -6.54 7.55 -4.97
N MET A 74 -7.62 8.21 -5.40
CA MET A 74 -8.10 9.45 -4.76
C MET A 74 -8.66 9.22 -3.34
N ALA A 75 -9.20 8.04 -3.07
CA ALA A 75 -9.65 7.66 -1.74
C ALA A 75 -8.53 7.01 -0.91
N ILE A 76 -7.49 6.44 -1.56
CA ILE A 76 -6.36 5.80 -0.89
C ILE A 76 -5.31 6.86 -0.57
N ILE A 77 -5.08 7.09 0.72
CA ILE A 77 -4.09 8.07 1.21
C ILE A 77 -2.70 7.44 1.32
N ASP A 78 -2.62 6.22 1.83
CA ASP A 78 -1.37 5.45 1.92
C ASP A 78 -1.68 3.96 1.89
N LEU A 79 -0.89 3.18 1.17
CA LEU A 79 -1.03 1.74 1.06
C LEU A 79 0.36 1.10 1.09
N ARG A 80 0.56 0.12 1.99
CA ARG A 80 1.83 -0.60 2.07
C ARG A 80 1.62 -2.07 2.41
N GLU A 81 2.46 -2.89 1.78
CA GLU A 81 2.61 -4.29 2.12
C GLU A 81 3.81 -4.44 3.06
N PHE A 82 3.59 -5.02 4.24
CA PHE A 82 4.70 -5.28 5.15
C PHE A 82 5.64 -6.34 4.58
N PRO A 83 6.96 -6.10 4.57
CA PRO A 83 7.94 -7.08 4.09
C PRO A 83 7.98 -8.38 4.89
N ILE A 84 7.56 -8.33 6.15
CA ILE A 84 7.23 -9.42 7.06
C ILE A 84 5.95 -9.02 7.79
N PRO A 85 5.07 -9.98 8.15
CA PRO A 85 3.85 -9.67 8.88
C PRO A 85 4.13 -8.86 10.14
N ALA A 86 3.31 -7.85 10.41
CA ALA A 86 3.39 -7.03 11.61
C ALA A 86 2.37 -7.52 12.64
N ARG A 87 2.81 -7.71 13.90
CA ARG A 87 1.89 -8.10 14.99
C ARG A 87 0.90 -6.97 15.25
N LEU A 88 -0.36 -7.33 15.48
CA LEU A 88 -1.43 -6.37 15.72
C LEU A 88 -1.14 -5.43 16.90
N GLU A 89 -0.48 -5.94 17.95
CA GLU A 89 -0.05 -5.13 19.10
C GLU A 89 0.83 -3.94 18.70
N TYR A 90 1.75 -4.13 17.73
CA TYR A 90 2.62 -3.05 17.26
C TYR A 90 1.84 -2.06 16.40
N LEU A 91 0.86 -2.55 15.62
CA LEU A 91 -0.05 -1.67 14.88
C LEU A 91 -0.84 -0.80 15.86
N CYS A 92 -1.50 -1.40 16.86
CA CYS A 92 -2.26 -0.67 17.90
C CYS A 92 -1.39 0.36 18.61
N LYS A 93 -0.20 -0.01 19.07
CA LYS A 93 0.74 0.95 19.69
C LYS A 93 1.10 2.10 18.76
N ALA A 94 1.35 1.81 17.48
CA ALA A 94 1.74 2.82 16.50
C ALA A 94 0.64 3.86 16.25
N ILE A 95 -0.62 3.44 16.26
CA ILE A 95 -1.78 4.30 15.95
C ILE A 95 -2.54 4.78 17.20
N GLN A 96 -2.05 4.51 18.41
CA GLN A 96 -2.76 4.74 19.67
C GLN A 96 -4.15 4.11 19.63
N GLY A 97 -4.18 2.81 19.25
CA GLY A 97 -5.39 2.06 18.98
C GLY A 97 -5.95 1.35 20.20
N GLU A 98 -7.26 1.41 20.37
CA GLU A 98 -8.09 0.67 21.33
C GLU A 98 -8.98 -0.31 20.55
N ILE A 99 -8.99 -1.60 20.93
CA ILE A 99 -9.88 -2.59 20.31
C ILE A 99 -11.26 -2.42 20.94
N VAL A 100 -12.26 -2.10 20.11
CA VAL A 100 -13.62 -1.79 20.56
C VAL A 100 -14.65 -2.86 20.20
N ALA A 101 -14.29 -3.81 19.31
CA ALA A 101 -15.11 -4.97 18.99
C ALA A 101 -14.25 -6.18 18.64
N CYS A 102 -14.77 -7.39 18.88
CA CYS A 102 -14.13 -8.69 18.63
C CYS A 102 -12.74 -8.83 19.27
N PRO A 103 -12.54 -8.55 20.58
CA PRO A 103 -11.25 -8.66 21.22
C PRO A 103 -10.71 -10.10 21.22
N ASP A 104 -11.60 -11.10 21.26
CA ASP A 104 -11.26 -12.53 21.31
C ASP A 104 -10.87 -13.08 19.92
N LYS A 105 -11.23 -12.39 18.84
CA LYS A 105 -10.76 -12.69 17.49
C LYS A 105 -9.35 -12.15 17.31
N TYR A 106 -8.43 -12.71 18.09
CA TYR A 106 -7.05 -12.24 18.11
C TYR A 106 -6.36 -12.47 16.77
N VAL A 107 -6.44 -11.49 15.93
CA VAL A 107 -5.63 -11.40 14.71
C VAL A 107 -4.20 -11.14 15.15
N LYS A 108 -3.36 -12.17 15.08
CA LYS A 108 -1.98 -12.05 15.56
C LYS A 108 -1.16 -11.09 14.72
N GLU A 109 -1.39 -11.07 13.40
CA GLU A 109 -0.54 -10.36 12.44
C GLU A 109 -1.34 -9.81 11.26
N VAL A 110 -0.84 -8.74 10.65
CA VAL A 110 -1.34 -8.17 9.40
C VAL A 110 -0.19 -8.05 8.40
N ASN A 111 -0.49 -8.30 7.11
CA ASN A 111 0.50 -8.29 6.04
C ASN A 111 0.65 -6.92 5.38
N GLY A 112 -0.16 -5.94 5.80
CA GLY A 112 -0.13 -4.59 5.27
C GLY A 112 -1.19 -3.70 5.87
N TYR A 113 -1.26 -2.49 5.37
CA TYR A 113 -2.33 -1.54 5.70
C TYR A 113 -2.73 -0.70 4.50
N THR A 114 -3.95 -0.18 4.53
CA THR A 114 -4.43 0.85 3.63
C THR A 114 -5.10 1.93 4.45
N VAL A 115 -4.67 3.18 4.28
CA VAL A 115 -5.33 4.36 4.85
C VAL A 115 -6.26 4.93 3.80
N VAL A 116 -7.54 5.04 4.14
CA VAL A 116 -8.63 5.37 3.23
C VAL A 116 -9.38 6.60 3.75
N ASP A 117 -9.63 7.56 2.87
CA ASP A 117 -10.59 8.62 3.10
C ASP A 117 -12.00 8.04 2.89
N ALA A 118 -12.75 7.83 3.98
CA ALA A 118 -14.05 7.17 3.93
C ALA A 118 -15.05 7.91 3.06
N LYS A 119 -15.10 9.25 3.14
CA LYS A 119 -16.00 10.08 2.35
C LYS A 119 -15.71 9.96 0.87
N LYS A 120 -14.44 10.13 0.47
CA LYS A 120 -14.02 9.97 -0.92
C LYS A 120 -14.25 8.55 -1.43
N ALA A 121 -14.04 7.53 -0.59
CA ALA A 121 -14.28 6.15 -0.99
C ALA A 121 -15.74 5.92 -1.39
N VAL A 122 -16.69 6.47 -0.64
CA VAL A 122 -18.12 6.37 -0.97
C VAL A 122 -18.46 7.16 -2.23
N GLU A 123 -17.88 8.34 -2.41
CA GLU A 123 -18.16 9.21 -3.55
C GLU A 123 -17.55 8.71 -4.86
N THR A 124 -16.43 7.98 -4.80
CA THR A 124 -15.62 7.68 -6.01
C THR A 124 -15.45 6.21 -6.34
N LEU A 125 -15.65 5.29 -5.39
CA LEU A 125 -15.44 3.86 -5.61
C LEU A 125 -16.74 3.14 -5.95
N SER A 126 -16.73 2.45 -7.09
CA SER A 126 -17.75 1.44 -7.41
C SER A 126 -17.49 0.13 -6.68
N GLY A 127 -18.46 -0.79 -6.67
CA GLY A 127 -18.36 -2.07 -5.96
C GLY A 127 -17.11 -2.89 -6.32
N LEU A 128 -16.70 -2.91 -7.59
CA LEU A 128 -15.49 -3.62 -8.05
C LEU A 128 -14.20 -2.90 -7.65
N GLU A 129 -14.23 -1.58 -7.58
CA GLU A 129 -13.06 -0.77 -7.24
C GLU A 129 -12.70 -0.86 -5.75
N TYR A 130 -13.65 -1.23 -4.89
CA TYR A 130 -13.36 -1.54 -3.49
C TYR A 130 -12.29 -2.63 -3.32
N ALA A 131 -12.16 -3.55 -4.27
CA ALA A 131 -11.09 -4.54 -4.25
C ALA A 131 -9.68 -3.92 -4.23
N GLN A 132 -9.51 -2.72 -4.77
CA GLN A 132 -8.22 -2.03 -4.80
C GLN A 132 -7.76 -1.55 -3.41
N LEU A 133 -8.71 -1.41 -2.44
CA LEU A 133 -8.37 -1.11 -1.05
C LEU A 133 -7.53 -2.21 -0.40
N PHE A 134 -7.57 -3.42 -0.96
CA PHE A 134 -6.88 -4.59 -0.40
C PHE A 134 -5.45 -4.76 -0.94
N GLY A 135 -5.05 -4.03 -2.00
CA GLY A 135 -3.72 -4.19 -2.60
C GLY A 135 -3.45 -5.65 -2.99
N ALA A 136 -2.34 -6.22 -2.52
CA ALA A 136 -1.95 -7.59 -2.86
C ALA A 136 -2.64 -8.67 -1.97
N THR A 137 -3.26 -8.29 -0.85
CA THR A 137 -3.85 -9.25 0.09
C THR A 137 -4.92 -8.62 0.97
N THR A 138 -5.96 -9.40 1.30
CA THR A 138 -6.98 -9.05 2.30
C THR A 138 -6.47 -9.12 3.74
N GLU A 139 -5.34 -9.78 3.97
CA GLU A 139 -4.69 -9.95 5.28
C GLU A 139 -4.10 -8.64 5.83
N ARG A 140 -4.85 -7.55 5.76
CA ARG A 140 -4.40 -6.20 6.10
C ARG A 140 -5.33 -5.44 7.03
N ALA A 141 -4.85 -4.33 7.55
CA ALA A 141 -5.67 -3.34 8.25
C ALA A 141 -6.21 -2.30 7.26
N LEU A 142 -7.54 -2.13 7.20
CA LEU A 142 -8.16 -0.97 6.57
C LEU A 142 -8.36 0.12 7.62
N VAL A 143 -7.72 1.26 7.41
CA VAL A 143 -7.72 2.41 8.31
C VAL A 143 -8.54 3.53 7.67
N PHE A 144 -9.75 3.76 8.18
CA PHE A 144 -10.65 4.78 7.67
C PHE A 144 -10.45 6.11 8.39
N THR A 145 -10.36 7.17 7.62
CA THR A 145 -10.28 8.56 8.06
C THR A 145 -11.44 9.37 7.46
N ASN A 146 -11.69 10.58 7.93
CA ASN A 146 -12.81 11.44 7.49
C ASN A 146 -14.16 10.71 7.55
N VAL A 147 -14.41 10.05 8.67
CA VAL A 147 -15.64 9.30 8.91
C VAL A 147 -16.67 10.25 9.50
N ASP A 148 -17.70 10.63 8.72
CA ASP A 148 -18.78 11.51 9.19
C ASP A 148 -19.79 10.75 10.04
N ALA A 149 -20.13 9.52 9.66
CA ALA A 149 -21.01 8.63 10.42
C ALA A 149 -20.22 7.40 10.90
N GLY A 150 -20.35 7.08 12.19
CA GLY A 150 -19.58 6.03 12.85
C GLY A 150 -19.78 4.63 12.30
N SER A 151 -20.84 4.37 11.53
CA SER A 151 -21.12 3.06 10.92
C SER A 151 -20.67 2.94 9.46
N LEU A 152 -20.44 4.04 8.75
CA LEU A 152 -20.19 4.04 7.31
C LEU A 152 -19.06 3.11 6.87
N PRO A 153 -17.87 3.09 7.49
CA PRO A 153 -16.81 2.19 7.08
C PRO A 153 -17.18 0.71 7.22
N MET A 154 -17.90 0.36 8.27
CA MET A 154 -18.35 -1.03 8.46
C MET A 154 -19.43 -1.44 7.47
N MET A 155 -20.28 -0.52 7.01
CA MET A 155 -21.22 -0.78 5.93
C MET A 155 -20.48 -1.06 4.62
N ILE A 156 -19.42 -0.30 4.31
CA ILE A 156 -18.55 -0.56 3.15
C ILE A 156 -17.93 -1.97 3.24
N VAL A 157 -17.38 -2.33 4.39
CA VAL A 157 -16.82 -3.66 4.62
C VAL A 157 -17.89 -4.74 4.47
N ARG A 158 -19.11 -4.50 4.96
CA ARG A 158 -20.24 -5.42 4.90
C ARG A 158 -20.64 -5.77 3.46
N VAL A 159 -20.73 -4.79 2.57
CA VAL A 159 -21.14 -5.00 1.18
C VAL A 159 -20.01 -5.52 0.29
N SER A 160 -18.75 -5.39 0.72
CA SER A 160 -17.60 -5.91 -0.02
C SER A 160 -17.55 -7.45 0.04
N SER A 161 -17.26 -8.09 -1.09
CA SER A 161 -16.96 -9.53 -1.14
C SER A 161 -15.63 -9.88 -0.49
N LEU A 162 -14.69 -8.93 -0.42
CA LEU A 162 -13.41 -9.08 0.24
C LEU A 162 -13.48 -8.51 1.65
N LYS A 163 -12.92 -9.23 2.62
CA LYS A 163 -12.95 -8.81 4.03
C LYS A 163 -11.53 -8.50 4.51
N PRO A 164 -11.31 -7.34 5.15
CA PRO A 164 -10.03 -7.03 5.77
C PRO A 164 -9.83 -7.87 7.03
N ARG A 165 -8.59 -8.03 7.41
CA ARG A 165 -8.25 -8.71 8.66
C ARG A 165 -8.58 -7.89 9.91
N VAL A 166 -8.50 -6.55 9.78
CA VAL A 166 -8.76 -5.59 10.85
C VAL A 166 -9.32 -4.31 10.23
N VAL A 167 -10.27 -3.67 10.91
CA VAL A 167 -10.76 -2.34 10.58
C VAL A 167 -10.35 -1.35 11.65
N VAL A 168 -9.90 -0.17 11.25
CA VAL A 168 -9.50 0.91 12.15
C VAL A 168 -10.28 2.17 11.80
N PHE A 169 -10.87 2.82 12.79
CA PHE A 169 -11.46 4.15 12.67
C PHE A 169 -10.53 5.18 13.30
N HIS A 170 -10.11 6.16 12.52
CA HIS A 170 -9.26 7.24 13.00
C HIS A 170 -10.09 8.44 13.46
N ARG A 171 -9.95 8.77 14.74
CA ARG A 171 -10.58 9.93 15.43
C ARG A 171 -12.10 9.93 15.54
N THR A 172 -12.79 9.08 14.81
CA THR A 172 -14.25 8.90 14.97
C THR A 172 -14.48 7.62 15.74
N ARG A 173 -15.16 7.70 16.88
CA ARG A 173 -15.54 6.49 17.62
C ARG A 173 -16.61 5.73 16.84
N PRO A 174 -16.45 4.41 16.68
CA PRO A 174 -17.49 3.56 16.12
C PRO A 174 -18.77 3.70 16.95
N ASP A 175 -19.89 3.82 16.28
CA ASP A 175 -21.21 3.76 16.91
C ASP A 175 -21.62 2.30 17.22
N GLU A 176 -22.72 2.13 17.95
CA GLU A 176 -23.22 0.80 18.32
C GLU A 176 -23.52 -0.08 17.10
N TYR A 177 -23.96 0.53 16.00
CA TYR A 177 -24.24 -0.20 14.77
C TYR A 177 -22.97 -0.70 14.09
N ALA A 178 -21.90 0.11 14.07
CA ALA A 178 -20.60 -0.31 13.58
C ALA A 178 -20.03 -1.48 14.40
N ILE A 179 -20.18 -1.43 15.73
CA ILE A 179 -19.75 -2.50 16.62
C ILE A 179 -20.50 -3.81 16.31
N LYS A 180 -21.85 -3.75 16.21
CA LYS A 180 -22.68 -4.90 15.83
C LYS A 180 -22.30 -5.48 14.45
N LEU A 181 -22.00 -4.62 13.47
CA LEU A 181 -21.53 -5.07 12.15
C LEU A 181 -20.17 -5.76 12.24
N ALA A 182 -19.24 -5.22 13.03
CA ALA A 182 -17.92 -5.82 13.23
C ALA A 182 -18.03 -7.21 13.90
N GLU A 183 -18.90 -7.33 14.90
CA GLU A 183 -19.20 -8.59 15.57
C GLU A 183 -19.85 -9.61 14.62
N TYR A 184 -20.80 -9.17 13.79
CA TYR A 184 -21.42 -10.03 12.80
C TYR A 184 -20.41 -10.55 11.76
N GLU A 185 -19.57 -9.65 11.23
CA GLU A 185 -18.52 -10.01 10.26
C GLU A 185 -17.33 -10.71 10.92
N GLN A 186 -17.28 -10.75 12.26
CA GLN A 186 -16.18 -11.33 13.03
C GLN A 186 -14.82 -10.68 12.73
N ILE A 187 -14.82 -9.34 12.53
CA ILE A 187 -13.64 -8.55 12.20
C ILE A 187 -13.29 -7.65 13.40
N PRO A 188 -12.08 -7.71 13.94
CA PRO A 188 -11.63 -6.78 14.96
C PRO A 188 -11.76 -5.33 14.51
N LEU A 189 -12.42 -4.52 15.37
CA LEU A 189 -12.60 -3.10 15.15
C LEU A 189 -11.77 -2.31 16.15
N ILE A 190 -10.97 -1.37 15.66
CA ILE A 190 -10.05 -0.56 16.45
C ILE A 190 -10.43 0.91 16.29
N TYR A 191 -10.50 1.62 17.42
CA TYR A 191 -10.51 3.08 17.45
C TYR A 191 -9.07 3.59 17.56
N SER A 192 -8.66 4.51 16.69
CA SER A 192 -7.35 5.16 16.75
C SER A 192 -7.48 6.60 17.24
N ALA A 193 -6.80 6.90 18.35
CA ALA A 193 -6.72 8.23 18.95
C ALA A 193 -5.51 9.05 18.43
N ALA A 194 -4.85 8.63 17.35
CA ALA A 194 -3.72 9.38 16.77
C ALA A 194 -4.13 10.84 16.50
N PRO A 195 -3.30 11.86 16.88
CA PRO A 195 -3.72 13.26 16.93
C PRO A 195 -4.11 13.85 15.56
N SER A 196 -3.48 13.37 14.48
CA SER A 196 -3.76 13.82 13.13
C SER A 196 -3.53 12.72 12.11
N LEU A 197 -4.11 12.86 10.93
CA LEU A 197 -3.88 11.98 9.79
C LEU A 197 -2.39 11.87 9.44
N GLU A 198 -1.68 12.99 9.51
CA GLU A 198 -0.25 13.06 9.23
C GLU A 198 0.57 12.23 10.22
N GLN A 199 0.26 12.34 11.52
CA GLN A 199 0.86 11.53 12.59
C GLN A 199 0.54 10.04 12.42
N LEU A 200 -0.71 9.71 12.10
CA LEU A 200 -1.16 8.34 11.83
C LEU A 200 -0.32 7.72 10.71
N VAL A 201 -0.27 8.37 9.55
CA VAL A 201 0.49 7.89 8.39
C VAL A 201 1.98 7.80 8.69
N LYS A 202 2.55 8.79 9.38
CA LYS A 202 3.95 8.78 9.81
C LYS A 202 4.27 7.58 10.71
N SER A 203 3.38 7.26 11.64
CA SER A 203 3.54 6.12 12.56
C SER A 203 3.44 4.79 11.83
N LEU A 204 2.48 4.63 10.91
CA LEU A 204 2.35 3.43 10.07
C LEU A 204 3.56 3.23 9.16
N ARG A 205 4.06 4.29 8.55
CA ARG A 205 5.31 4.26 7.75
C ARG A 205 6.54 3.92 8.59
N LYS A 206 6.58 4.37 9.85
CA LYS A 206 7.64 3.97 10.80
C LYS A 206 7.60 2.47 11.07
N LEU A 207 6.41 1.91 11.30
CA LEU A 207 6.21 0.47 11.48
C LEU A 207 6.68 -0.32 10.25
N TYR A 208 6.33 0.14 9.05
CA TYR A 208 6.81 -0.44 7.79
C TYR A 208 8.35 -0.45 7.70
N ARG A 209 9.01 0.67 8.02
CA ARG A 209 10.48 0.77 7.99
C ARG A 209 11.14 -0.19 8.98
N ILE A 210 10.54 -0.40 10.16
CA ILE A 210 11.03 -1.38 11.16
C ILE A 210 10.92 -2.80 10.57
N ALA A 211 9.77 -3.18 9.99
CA ALA A 211 9.59 -4.47 9.34
C ALA A 211 10.60 -4.69 8.20
N LEU A 212 10.88 -3.65 7.42
CA LEU A 212 11.87 -3.70 6.34
C LEU A 212 13.30 -3.95 6.88
N ARG A 213 13.70 -3.25 7.94
CA ARG A 213 15.01 -3.45 8.58
C ARG A 213 15.17 -4.87 9.12
N ILE A 214 14.14 -5.41 9.77
CA ILE A 214 14.16 -6.79 10.28
C ILE A 214 14.34 -7.79 9.15
N LYS A 215 13.63 -7.62 8.02
CA LYS A 215 13.77 -8.48 6.85
C LYS A 215 15.17 -8.42 6.25
N LEU A 216 15.74 -7.23 6.14
CA LEU A 216 17.10 -7.05 5.61
C LEU A 216 18.15 -7.64 6.58
N GLY A 217 18.02 -7.42 7.88
CA GLY A 217 18.90 -7.98 8.90
C GLY A 217 18.85 -9.51 8.95
N ARG A 218 17.69 -10.13 8.72
CA ARG A 218 17.58 -11.60 8.59
C ARG A 218 18.30 -12.15 7.34
N ARG A 219 18.32 -11.39 6.24
CA ARG A 219 19.03 -11.78 5.01
C ARG A 219 20.57 -11.70 5.14
N MET A 220 21.06 -10.88 6.05
CA MET A 220 22.50 -10.69 6.26
C MET A 220 23.10 -11.70 7.25
N ARG A 221 22.31 -12.52 7.93
CA ARG A 221 22.82 -13.62 8.76
C ARG A 221 23.09 -14.83 7.84
N PRO A 222 24.35 -15.34 7.78
CA PRO A 222 24.62 -16.57 7.07
C PRO A 222 23.80 -17.72 7.69
N PRO A 223 23.40 -18.72 6.89
CA PRO A 223 22.72 -19.89 7.43
C PRO A 223 23.60 -20.56 8.49
N PRO A 224 23.01 -21.12 9.55
CA PRO A 224 23.78 -21.86 10.56
C PRO A 224 24.60 -22.93 9.84
N LYS A 225 25.90 -23.00 10.11
CA LYS A 225 26.74 -24.10 9.62
C LYS A 225 26.17 -25.40 10.19
N ILE A 226 25.63 -26.24 9.32
CA ILE A 226 25.27 -27.60 9.68
C ILE A 226 26.61 -28.29 9.93
N SER A 227 26.95 -28.48 11.19
CA SER A 227 28.04 -29.35 11.58
C SER A 227 27.66 -30.79 11.25
N ALA A 228 28.47 -31.38 10.38
CA ALA A 228 28.39 -32.78 10.04
C ALA A 228 28.68 -33.65 11.25
#